data_877f2cf02d69e7b39b4fe2ed58631359
#
_entry.id   877f2cf02d69e7b39b4fe2ed58631359
#
_cell.length_a   1.000
_cell.length_b   1.000
_cell.length_c   1.000
_cell.angle_alpha   90.00
_cell.angle_beta   90.00
_cell.angle_gamma   90.00
#
_symmetry.space_group_name_H-M   'P 1'
#
loop_
_entity.id
_entity.type
_entity.pdbx_description
1 polymer ?
#
loop_
_entity_poly.entity_id
_entity_poly.type
_entity_poly.pdbx_seq_one_letter_code
_entity_poly.pdbx_strand_id
1 'polypeptide(L)'
;MKTSLLAAGVILAVASGAAIAQVKPDVLVKQRQAVMTLQGKYFGPIAGMASGKVSPYNADIVARNATYLENLSQMAWDGFQPSTSDVKSAALPAVYSDAAGWQQAIDRLQTETAKLGAVARARDEAGVKAQWGAVGKACGGCHDNYRAK
;
A
#
# COMPACT_ATOMS: atom_id res chain seq x y z
N MET A 1 21.25 64.25 37.09
CA MET A 1 20.57 62.94 37.36
C MET A 1 19.69 62.69 36.20
N LYS A 2 20.05 61.73 35.29
CA LYS A 2 19.29 61.36 34.11
C LYS A 2 18.93 59.89 34.29
N THR A 3 17.63 59.61 34.54
CA THR A 3 17.08 58.26 34.69
C THR A 3 16.62 57.76 33.30
N SER A 4 17.34 56.77 32.74
CA SER A 4 16.97 56.09 31.51
C SER A 4 16.03 54.93 31.83
N LEU A 5 14.80 55.02 31.38
CA LEU A 5 13.80 53.91 31.40
C LEU A 5 14.07 53.00 30.22
N LEU A 6 14.53 51.76 30.51
CA LEU A 6 14.61 50.68 29.54
C LEU A 6 13.23 50.01 29.43
N ALA A 7 12.54 50.20 28.31
CA ALA A 7 11.33 49.50 28.00
C ALA A 7 11.68 48.10 27.44
N ALA A 8 11.46 47.05 28.22
CA ALA A 8 11.58 45.68 27.77
C ALA A 8 10.34 45.28 26.95
N GLY A 9 10.48 45.23 25.64
CA GLY A 9 9.44 44.71 24.73
C GLY A 9 9.40 43.19 24.79
N VAL A 10 8.34 42.60 25.33
CA VAL A 10 8.05 41.16 25.26
C VAL A 10 7.47 40.85 23.90
N ILE A 11 8.27 40.21 23.02
CA ILE A 11 7.79 39.67 21.73
C ILE A 11 7.10 38.34 22.00
N LEU A 12 5.79 38.35 22.01
CA LEU A 12 4.95 37.12 22.02
C LEU A 12 5.01 36.48 20.66
N ALA A 13 5.88 35.45 20.46
CA ALA A 13 5.89 34.63 19.26
C ALA A 13 4.65 33.69 19.29
N VAL A 14 3.59 34.05 18.58
CA VAL A 14 2.45 33.18 18.34
C VAL A 14 2.89 32.10 17.35
N ALA A 15 3.25 30.92 17.86
CA ALA A 15 3.46 29.73 17.05
C ALA A 15 2.11 29.28 16.49
N SER A 16 1.75 29.75 15.31
CA SER A 16 0.62 29.24 14.54
C SER A 16 0.97 27.84 14.03
N GLY A 17 0.76 26.82 14.87
CA GLY A 17 0.80 25.42 14.45
C GLY A 17 -0.35 25.21 13.46
N ALA A 18 -0.04 25.08 12.17
CA ALA A 18 -1.01 24.61 11.18
C ALA A 18 -1.45 23.21 11.62
N ALA A 19 -2.65 23.09 12.18
CA ALA A 19 -3.28 21.79 12.44
C ALA A 19 -3.53 21.11 11.08
N ILE A 20 -2.66 20.16 10.72
CA ILE A 20 -2.92 19.31 9.56
C ILE A 20 -4.19 18.52 9.90
N ALA A 21 -5.27 18.79 9.17
CA ALA A 21 -6.55 18.11 9.37
C ALA A 21 -6.34 16.60 9.17
N GLN A 22 -6.52 15.83 10.23
CA GLN A 22 -6.37 14.39 10.20
C GLN A 22 -7.45 13.77 9.31
N VAL A 23 -7.05 12.91 8.37
CA VAL A 23 -7.99 12.23 7.47
C VAL A 23 -8.95 11.36 8.30
N LYS A 24 -10.25 11.43 7.99
CA LYS A 24 -11.27 10.66 8.72
C LYS A 24 -11.07 9.15 8.54
N PRO A 25 -11.28 8.33 9.59
CA PRO A 25 -11.07 6.87 9.54
C PRO A 25 -11.85 6.16 8.42
N ASP A 26 -13.09 6.57 8.15
CA ASP A 26 -13.90 6.00 7.07
C ASP A 26 -13.34 6.30 5.69
N VAL A 27 -12.70 7.45 5.50
CA VAL A 27 -12.00 7.82 4.26
C VAL A 27 -10.78 6.95 4.07
N LEU A 28 -9.98 6.74 5.11
CA LEU A 28 -8.80 5.84 5.08
C LEU A 28 -9.20 4.41 4.70
N VAL A 29 -10.30 3.89 5.27
CA VAL A 29 -10.81 2.56 4.91
C VAL A 29 -11.23 2.49 3.44
N LYS A 30 -11.93 3.50 2.93
CA LYS A 30 -12.31 3.56 1.51
C LYS A 30 -11.09 3.62 0.59
N GLN A 31 -10.06 4.41 0.95
CA GLN A 31 -8.83 4.54 0.18
C GLN A 31 -8.08 3.21 0.09
N ARG A 32 -7.84 2.51 1.25
CA ARG A 32 -7.17 1.19 1.21
C ARG A 32 -7.94 0.16 0.40
N GLN A 33 -9.30 0.15 0.48
CA GLN A 33 -10.14 -0.74 -0.31
C GLN A 33 -10.03 -0.46 -1.82
N ALA A 34 -9.96 0.81 -2.20
CA ALA A 34 -9.75 1.20 -3.59
C ALA A 34 -8.38 0.72 -4.12
N VAL A 35 -7.31 0.89 -3.31
CA VAL A 35 -5.97 0.38 -3.66
C VAL A 35 -5.99 -1.15 -3.83
N MET A 36 -6.61 -1.90 -2.91
CA MET A 36 -6.72 -3.36 -3.01
C MET A 36 -7.51 -3.80 -4.26
N THR A 37 -8.56 -3.07 -4.63
CA THR A 37 -9.32 -3.31 -5.86
C THR A 37 -8.45 -3.10 -7.11
N LEU A 38 -7.65 -2.03 -7.13
CA LEU A 38 -6.73 -1.74 -8.23
C LEU A 38 -5.59 -2.76 -8.33
N GLN A 39 -5.07 -3.25 -7.20
CA GLN A 39 -4.10 -4.36 -7.21
C GLN A 39 -4.68 -5.59 -7.92
N GLY A 40 -5.91 -5.99 -7.59
CA GLY A 40 -6.61 -7.09 -8.27
C GLY A 40 -6.81 -6.83 -9.78
N LYS A 41 -7.20 -5.61 -10.14
CA LYS A 41 -7.38 -5.19 -11.54
C LYS A 41 -6.11 -5.35 -12.37
N TYR A 42 -4.96 -4.98 -11.84
CA TYR A 42 -3.69 -5.04 -12.59
C TYR A 42 -3.00 -6.40 -12.49
N PHE A 43 -3.17 -7.13 -11.39
CA PHE A 43 -2.63 -8.47 -11.25
C PHE A 43 -3.38 -9.51 -12.10
N GLY A 44 -4.71 -9.41 -12.21
CA GLY A 44 -5.53 -10.38 -12.94
C GLY A 44 -5.07 -10.66 -14.37
N PRO A 45 -4.87 -9.65 -15.24
CA PRO A 45 -4.35 -9.85 -16.59
C PRO A 45 -2.95 -10.47 -16.64
N ILE A 46 -2.06 -10.11 -15.69
CA ILE A 46 -0.72 -10.73 -15.60
C ILE A 46 -0.87 -12.22 -15.32
N ALA A 47 -1.64 -12.57 -14.31
CA ALA A 47 -1.89 -13.97 -13.93
C ALA A 47 -2.57 -14.76 -15.06
N GLY A 48 -3.53 -14.16 -15.77
CA GLY A 48 -4.19 -14.75 -16.91
C GLY A 48 -3.21 -15.11 -18.04
N MET A 49 -2.35 -14.17 -18.42
CA MET A 49 -1.36 -14.38 -19.49
C MET A 49 -0.22 -15.31 -19.03
N ALA A 50 0.30 -15.15 -17.82
CA ALA A 50 1.37 -15.97 -17.29
C ALA A 50 0.98 -17.44 -17.09
N SER A 51 -0.30 -17.70 -16.73
CA SER A 51 -0.85 -19.06 -16.61
C SER A 51 -1.29 -19.68 -17.93
N GLY A 52 -1.25 -18.93 -19.05
CA GLY A 52 -1.74 -19.39 -20.35
C GLY A 52 -3.26 -19.36 -20.52
N LYS A 53 -4.03 -18.86 -19.54
CA LYS A 53 -5.50 -18.72 -19.63
C LYS A 53 -5.92 -17.59 -20.57
N VAL A 54 -5.06 -16.62 -20.78
CA VAL A 54 -5.26 -15.49 -21.70
C VAL A 54 -4.14 -15.52 -22.74
N SER A 55 -4.47 -15.57 -24.02
CA SER A 55 -3.55 -15.63 -25.14
C SER A 55 -3.98 -14.62 -26.21
N PRO A 56 -3.03 -14.01 -26.97
CA PRO A 56 -1.59 -14.17 -26.84
C PRO A 56 -1.01 -13.43 -25.62
N TYR A 57 0.19 -13.84 -25.17
CA TYR A 57 0.95 -13.09 -24.17
C TYR A 57 1.35 -11.71 -24.74
N ASN A 58 1.15 -10.66 -23.96
CA ASN A 58 1.48 -9.30 -24.37
C ASN A 58 2.43 -8.65 -23.36
N ALA A 59 3.72 -8.56 -23.71
CA ALA A 59 4.76 -8.04 -22.84
C ALA A 59 4.53 -6.58 -22.43
N ASP A 60 3.94 -5.73 -23.28
CA ASP A 60 3.68 -4.32 -22.96
C ASP A 60 2.58 -4.17 -21.91
N ILE A 61 1.51 -4.95 -22.05
CA ILE A 61 0.43 -4.98 -21.04
C ILE A 61 0.97 -5.51 -19.71
N VAL A 62 1.77 -6.58 -19.73
CA VAL A 62 2.36 -7.17 -18.52
C VAL A 62 3.31 -6.18 -17.85
N ALA A 63 4.22 -5.54 -18.57
CA ALA A 63 5.17 -4.57 -18.02
C ALA A 63 4.46 -3.38 -17.39
N ARG A 64 3.48 -2.79 -18.10
CA ARG A 64 2.68 -1.69 -17.56
C ARG A 64 1.93 -2.08 -16.29
N ASN A 65 1.24 -3.22 -16.32
CA ASN A 65 0.43 -3.66 -15.20
C ASN A 65 1.28 -4.05 -13.98
N ALA A 66 2.45 -4.67 -14.20
CA ALA A 66 3.41 -5.00 -13.13
C ALA A 66 3.96 -3.72 -12.46
N THR A 67 4.25 -2.67 -13.24
CA THR A 67 4.66 -1.37 -12.70
C THR A 67 3.56 -0.75 -11.83
N TYR A 68 2.29 -0.78 -12.28
CA TYR A 68 1.19 -0.28 -11.48
C TYR A 68 0.98 -1.09 -10.20
N LEU A 69 1.08 -2.42 -10.29
CA LEU A 69 0.95 -3.30 -9.13
C LEU A 69 2.06 -3.07 -8.10
N GLU A 70 3.31 -2.92 -8.54
CA GLU A 70 4.46 -2.59 -7.69
C GLU A 70 4.23 -1.28 -6.93
N ASN A 71 3.80 -0.21 -7.62
CA ASN A 71 3.49 1.06 -6.97
C ASN A 71 2.31 0.95 -6.00
N LEU A 72 1.22 0.28 -6.39
CA LEU A 72 0.05 0.10 -5.54
C LEU A 72 0.35 -0.75 -4.30
N SER A 73 1.34 -1.66 -4.37
CA SER A 73 1.76 -2.45 -3.21
C SER A 73 2.38 -1.62 -2.08
N GLN A 74 2.73 -0.36 -2.35
CA GLN A 74 3.27 0.58 -1.36
C GLN A 74 2.19 1.45 -0.69
N MET A 75 0.97 1.54 -1.26
CA MET A 75 0.04 2.64 -0.97
C MET A 75 -1.07 2.32 0.03
N ALA A 76 -1.35 1.05 0.33
CA ALA A 76 -2.54 0.68 1.10
C ALA A 76 -2.38 0.81 2.62
N TRP A 77 -1.17 0.89 3.12
CA TRP A 77 -0.82 0.54 4.50
C TRP A 77 -1.14 1.62 5.52
N ASP A 78 -1.06 2.88 5.13
CA ASP A 78 -1.49 4.04 5.93
C ASP A 78 -2.99 4.02 6.23
N GLY A 79 -3.78 3.31 5.44
CA GLY A 79 -5.20 3.07 5.67
C GLY A 79 -5.52 2.04 6.76
N PHE A 80 -4.52 1.42 7.40
CA PHE A 80 -4.67 0.42 8.48
C PHE A 80 -4.24 0.96 9.85
N GLN A 81 -4.43 2.24 10.11
CA GLN A 81 -4.15 2.85 11.40
C GLN A 81 -5.12 2.35 12.49
N PRO A 82 -4.70 2.34 13.78
CA PRO A 82 -5.59 1.94 14.89
C PRO A 82 -6.93 2.66 14.92
N SER A 83 -6.97 3.92 14.50
CA SER A 83 -8.23 4.70 14.38
C SER A 83 -9.26 4.10 13.41
N THR A 84 -8.85 3.17 12.54
CA THR A 84 -9.72 2.51 11.56
C THR A 84 -10.26 1.17 12.03
N SER A 85 -9.91 0.70 13.24
CA SER A 85 -10.30 -0.62 13.78
C SER A 85 -11.81 -0.81 13.89
N ASP A 86 -12.52 0.26 14.27
CA ASP A 86 -13.97 0.22 14.50
C ASP A 86 -14.80 0.54 13.25
N VAL A 87 -14.12 0.89 12.14
CA VAL A 87 -14.80 1.14 10.87
C VAL A 87 -15.13 -0.18 10.18
N LYS A 88 -16.41 -0.41 9.87
CA LYS A 88 -16.88 -1.63 9.22
C LYS A 88 -16.11 -1.94 7.93
N SER A 89 -15.41 -3.07 7.91
CA SER A 89 -14.64 -3.55 6.77
C SER A 89 -14.41 -5.05 6.87
N ALA A 90 -13.77 -5.65 5.86
CA ALA A 90 -13.35 -7.04 5.92
C ALA A 90 -12.00 -7.26 6.62
N ALA A 91 -11.35 -6.23 7.17
CA ALA A 91 -10.12 -6.41 7.93
C ALA A 91 -10.42 -7.12 9.27
N LEU A 92 -9.64 -8.16 9.57
CA LEU A 92 -9.75 -8.87 10.86
C LEU A 92 -9.03 -8.08 11.97
N PRO A 93 -9.40 -8.25 13.24
CA PRO A 93 -8.70 -7.62 14.37
C PRO A 93 -7.19 -7.91 14.40
N ALA A 94 -6.74 -9.05 13.86
CA ALA A 94 -5.34 -9.43 13.75
C ALA A 94 -4.48 -8.40 13.02
N VAL A 95 -5.06 -7.60 12.09
CA VAL A 95 -4.38 -6.48 11.43
C VAL A 95 -3.79 -5.49 12.45
N TYR A 96 -4.47 -5.30 13.58
CA TYR A 96 -4.11 -4.31 14.61
C TYR A 96 -3.39 -4.94 15.82
N SER A 97 -3.53 -6.26 16.03
CA SER A 97 -2.97 -6.96 17.19
C SER A 97 -1.72 -7.78 16.89
N ASP A 98 -1.50 -8.19 15.63
CA ASP A 98 -0.32 -8.94 15.19
C ASP A 98 0.61 -8.06 14.33
N ALA A 99 1.25 -7.09 14.95
CA ALA A 99 2.09 -6.12 14.24
C ALA A 99 3.24 -6.77 13.46
N ALA A 100 3.86 -7.82 14.03
CA ALA A 100 5.00 -8.48 13.40
C ALA A 100 4.59 -9.29 12.17
N GLY A 101 3.55 -10.12 12.28
CA GLY A 101 3.04 -10.91 11.16
C GLY A 101 2.42 -10.03 10.07
N TRP A 102 1.73 -8.94 10.46
CA TRP A 102 1.20 -7.95 9.54
C TRP A 102 2.30 -7.29 8.71
N GLN A 103 3.37 -6.79 9.35
CA GLN A 103 4.52 -6.19 8.66
C GLN A 103 5.19 -7.19 7.72
N GLN A 104 5.40 -8.44 8.18
CA GLN A 104 5.97 -9.49 7.34
C GLN A 104 5.13 -9.77 6.08
N ALA A 105 3.80 -9.75 6.20
CA ALA A 105 2.90 -9.93 5.05
C ALA A 105 3.03 -8.77 4.04
N ILE A 106 3.15 -7.53 4.54
CA ILE A 106 3.41 -6.33 3.72
C ILE A 106 4.73 -6.46 2.96
N ASP A 107 5.83 -6.73 3.70
CA ASP A 107 7.18 -6.82 3.14
C ASP A 107 7.26 -7.91 2.07
N ARG A 108 6.60 -9.04 2.30
CA ARG A 108 6.52 -10.12 1.34
C ARG A 108 5.82 -9.69 0.06
N LEU A 109 4.65 -9.03 0.15
CA LEU A 109 3.95 -8.55 -1.04
C LEU A 109 4.80 -7.55 -1.82
N GLN A 110 5.40 -6.57 -1.15
CA GLN A 110 6.24 -5.56 -1.78
C GLN A 110 7.46 -6.18 -2.46
N THR A 111 8.11 -7.15 -1.80
CA THR A 111 9.24 -7.88 -2.37
C THR A 111 8.85 -8.66 -3.63
N GLU A 112 7.74 -9.40 -3.59
CA GLU A 112 7.34 -10.23 -4.72
C GLU A 112 6.80 -9.40 -5.89
N THR A 113 6.14 -8.27 -5.64
CA THR A 113 5.71 -7.35 -6.70
C THR A 113 6.88 -6.62 -7.34
N ALA A 114 7.92 -6.23 -6.58
CA ALA A 114 9.13 -5.64 -7.11
C ALA A 114 9.90 -6.61 -8.03
N LYS A 115 10.04 -7.88 -7.63
CA LYS A 115 10.63 -8.94 -8.48
C LYS A 115 9.84 -9.12 -9.78
N LEU A 116 8.50 -9.18 -9.68
CA LEU A 116 7.64 -9.27 -10.85
C LEU A 116 7.80 -8.05 -11.76
N GLY A 117 7.86 -6.85 -11.19
CA GLY A 117 8.11 -5.60 -11.91
C GLY A 117 9.44 -5.63 -12.68
N ALA A 118 10.49 -6.14 -12.05
CA ALA A 118 11.81 -6.22 -12.65
C ALA A 118 11.83 -7.13 -13.91
N VAL A 119 11.33 -8.36 -13.79
CA VAL A 119 11.30 -9.30 -14.94
C VAL A 119 10.32 -8.84 -16.03
N ALA A 120 9.22 -8.19 -15.64
CA ALA A 120 8.26 -7.65 -16.61
C ALA A 120 8.81 -6.46 -17.40
N ARG A 121 9.55 -5.55 -16.77
CA ARG A 121 10.25 -4.44 -17.46
C ARG A 121 11.36 -4.94 -18.40
N ALA A 122 12.02 -6.02 -18.03
CA ALA A 122 13.01 -6.69 -18.88
C ALA A 122 12.35 -7.46 -20.05
N ARG A 123 11.01 -7.52 -20.13
CA ARG A 123 10.24 -8.32 -21.11
C ARG A 123 10.58 -9.82 -21.06
N ASP A 124 11.03 -10.29 -19.89
CA ASP A 124 11.34 -11.69 -19.64
C ASP A 124 10.04 -12.47 -19.34
N GLU A 125 9.43 -13.03 -20.38
CA GLU A 125 8.21 -13.82 -20.28
C GLU A 125 8.40 -15.05 -19.40
N ALA A 126 9.55 -15.72 -19.46
CA ALA A 126 9.84 -16.88 -18.62
C ALA A 126 9.94 -16.49 -17.15
N GLY A 127 10.63 -15.38 -16.85
CA GLY A 127 10.70 -14.80 -15.52
C GLY A 127 9.33 -14.40 -14.97
N VAL A 128 8.46 -13.80 -15.79
CA VAL A 128 7.08 -13.48 -15.39
C VAL A 128 6.29 -14.74 -15.07
N LYS A 129 6.39 -15.79 -15.92
CA LYS A 129 5.74 -17.09 -15.70
C LYS A 129 6.24 -17.81 -14.45
N ALA A 130 7.48 -17.60 -14.05
CA ALA A 130 8.02 -18.14 -12.79
C ALA A 130 7.56 -17.34 -11.57
N GLN A 131 7.42 -16.01 -11.69
CA GLN A 131 7.25 -15.09 -10.55
C GLN A 131 5.79 -14.80 -10.17
N TRP A 132 4.83 -14.81 -11.12
CA TRP A 132 3.42 -14.43 -10.84
C TRP A 132 2.79 -15.24 -9.71
N GLY A 133 3.12 -16.54 -9.62
CA GLY A 133 2.61 -17.40 -8.57
C GLY A 133 3.06 -17.01 -7.16
N ALA A 134 4.27 -16.45 -7.02
CA ALA A 134 4.79 -15.95 -5.74
C ALA A 134 4.00 -14.70 -5.27
N VAL A 135 3.66 -13.79 -6.20
CA VAL A 135 2.79 -12.65 -5.90
C VAL A 135 1.39 -13.13 -5.48
N GLY A 136 0.82 -14.09 -6.20
CA GLY A 136 -0.47 -14.67 -5.84
C GLY A 136 -0.49 -15.29 -4.44
N LYS A 137 0.58 -16.01 -4.07
CA LYS A 137 0.76 -16.58 -2.71
C LYS A 137 0.93 -15.51 -1.65
N ALA A 138 1.61 -14.40 -1.95
CA ALA A 138 1.73 -13.27 -1.01
C ALA A 138 0.35 -12.63 -0.75
N CYS A 139 -0.45 -12.40 -1.79
CA CYS A 139 -1.83 -11.92 -1.66
C CYS A 139 -2.70 -12.88 -0.85
N GLY A 140 -2.68 -14.17 -1.19
CA GLY A 140 -3.48 -15.19 -0.52
C GLY A 140 -3.12 -15.35 0.94
N GLY A 141 -1.84 -15.46 1.27
CA GLY A 141 -1.39 -15.63 2.66
C GLY A 141 -1.75 -14.45 3.57
N CYS A 142 -1.71 -13.22 3.04
CA CYS A 142 -2.20 -12.06 3.77
C CYS A 142 -3.73 -12.13 3.97
N HIS A 143 -4.49 -12.44 2.91
CA HIS A 143 -5.95 -12.55 2.98
C HIS A 143 -6.42 -13.66 3.92
N ASP A 144 -5.72 -14.80 3.98
CA ASP A 144 -6.10 -15.92 4.87
C ASP A 144 -5.98 -15.55 6.36
N ASN A 145 -5.02 -14.70 6.73
CA ASN A 145 -4.75 -14.35 8.11
C ASN A 145 -5.41 -13.03 8.57
N TYR A 146 -5.65 -12.09 7.66
CA TYR A 146 -6.01 -10.71 7.99
C TYR A 146 -7.30 -10.21 7.36
N ARG A 147 -8.00 -11.04 6.56
CA ARG A 147 -9.25 -10.67 5.89
C ARG A 147 -10.35 -11.67 6.17
N ALA A 148 -11.54 -11.18 6.55
CA ALA A 148 -12.76 -11.99 6.64
C ALA A 148 -13.17 -12.55 5.27
N LYS A 149 -13.67 -13.78 5.26
CA LYS A 149 -14.19 -14.47 4.05
C LYS A 149 -15.58 -14.03 3.70
#